data_ca6fc0d129a712fd77f874e7b06c35c2
#
_entry.id   ca6fc0d129a712fd77f874e7b06c35c2
#
_cell.length_a   1.000
_cell.length_b   1.000
_cell.length_c   1.000
_cell.angle_alpha   90.00
_cell.angle_beta   90.00
_cell.angle_gamma   90.00
#
_symmetry.space_group_name_H-M   'P 1'
#
loop_
_entity.id
_entity.type
_entity.pdbx_description
1 polymer ?
#
loop_
_entity_poly.entity_id
_entity_poly.type
_entity_poly.pdbx_seq_one_letter_code
_entity_poly.pdbx_strand_id
1 'polypeptide(L)'
;SDAILLESNGHFGMVDSGEDWDYPSGSTGSKYPYRYGITTNEGYEQQVIHYLKQLGVEKLDFYIATHAYSDHIGSGDEIIEYFPVDRLYIAEYDDSYQLAAHGKDVTDPYYYEDADEDTLWDNQYVYDRIIQAAQDHHVKIITDLDLEENAVYRRFRIGNMSISIMNYERKRDADGNIIPVADENDNSLVVRVNAYGKNA
;
A
#
# COMPACT_ATOMS: atom_id res chain seq x y z
N SER A 1 10.76 6.84 0.02
CA SER A 1 9.88 6.49 1.14
C SER A 1 8.92 7.63 1.42
N ASP A 2 7.63 7.43 1.19
CA ASP A 2 6.62 8.48 1.25
C ASP A 2 5.58 8.20 2.34
N ALA A 3 5.26 9.23 3.12
CA ALA A 3 4.17 9.23 4.08
C ALA A 3 3.51 10.62 4.07
N ILE A 4 2.29 10.71 3.58
CA ILE A 4 1.59 11.98 3.36
C ILE A 4 0.37 12.07 4.27
N LEU A 5 0.37 13.03 5.19
CA LEU A 5 -0.79 13.34 6.02
C LEU A 5 -1.60 14.47 5.40
N LEU A 6 -2.89 14.27 5.28
CA LEU A 6 -3.88 15.26 4.89
C LEU A 6 -4.73 15.65 6.09
N GLU A 7 -4.85 16.95 6.36
CA GLU A 7 -5.69 17.48 7.45
C GLU A 7 -6.64 18.55 6.93
N SER A 8 -7.89 18.48 7.32
CA SER A 8 -8.89 19.51 7.04
C SER A 8 -9.98 19.55 8.11
N ASN A 9 -10.02 20.66 8.88
CA ASN A 9 -11.05 20.89 9.91
C ASN A 9 -11.12 19.77 10.97
N GLY A 10 -9.99 19.24 11.40
CA GLY A 10 -9.91 18.16 12.38
C GLY A 10 -10.20 16.77 11.82
N HIS A 11 -10.33 16.65 10.50
CA HIS A 11 -10.38 15.39 9.79
C HIS A 11 -9.00 15.04 9.25
N PHE A 12 -8.59 13.79 9.39
CA PHE A 12 -7.28 13.32 8.98
C PHE A 12 -7.39 12.15 8.01
N GLY A 13 -6.52 12.13 7.02
CA GLY A 13 -6.35 11.01 6.11
C GLY A 13 -4.89 10.84 5.73
N MET A 14 -4.53 9.65 5.32
CA MET A 14 -3.14 9.33 5.00
C MET A 14 -3.02 8.74 3.60
N VAL A 15 -1.95 9.07 2.90
CA VAL A 15 -1.55 8.44 1.64
C VAL A 15 -0.12 7.94 1.85
N ASP A 16 0.06 6.63 1.74
CA ASP A 16 1.25 5.89 2.09
C ASP A 16 1.73 6.12 3.54
N SER A 17 2.65 5.32 4.00
CA SER A 17 3.11 5.30 5.39
C SER A 17 4.63 5.23 5.55
N GLY A 18 5.35 5.00 4.45
CA GLY A 18 6.80 4.87 4.44
C GLY A 18 7.29 3.47 4.79
N GLU A 19 8.61 3.34 4.80
CA GLU A 19 9.35 2.11 5.07
C GLU A 19 9.18 1.65 6.52
N ASP A 20 9.17 0.34 6.75
CA ASP A 20 9.13 -0.28 8.06
C ASP A 20 10.48 -0.88 8.51
N TRP A 21 10.52 -1.40 9.74
CA TRP A 21 11.64 -2.17 10.28
C TRP A 21 11.52 -3.66 9.97
N ASP A 22 10.35 -4.09 9.59
CA ASP A 22 10.01 -5.48 9.40
C ASP A 22 10.40 -5.97 8.01
N TYR A 23 10.91 -7.18 7.95
CA TYR A 23 11.22 -7.85 6.70
C TYR A 23 11.07 -9.36 6.87
N PRO A 24 10.84 -10.11 5.79
CA PRO A 24 10.70 -11.55 5.87
C PRO A 24 11.97 -12.20 6.42
N SER A 25 11.83 -13.07 7.41
CA SER A 25 12.96 -13.80 8.01
C SER A 25 13.57 -14.86 7.08
N GLY A 26 12.87 -15.16 5.99
CA GLY A 26 13.30 -15.98 4.87
C GLY A 26 13.84 -17.36 5.21
N SER A 27 12.98 -18.34 5.38
CA SER A 27 13.36 -19.75 5.28
C SER A 27 13.02 -20.28 3.89
N THR A 28 13.82 -21.22 3.39
CA THR A 28 13.52 -21.92 2.12
C THR A 28 12.11 -22.50 2.15
N GLY A 29 11.31 -22.19 1.13
CA GLY A 29 9.92 -22.63 1.04
C GLY A 29 8.94 -21.81 1.87
N SER A 30 9.36 -20.71 2.48
CA SER A 30 8.45 -19.74 3.10
C SER A 30 7.62 -19.02 2.04
N LYS A 31 6.37 -18.70 2.34
CA LYS A 31 5.56 -17.79 1.51
C LYS A 31 6.26 -16.42 1.34
N TYR A 32 7.06 -16.03 2.32
CA TYR A 32 7.80 -14.78 2.33
C TYR A 32 9.30 -15.06 2.40
N PRO A 33 9.94 -15.36 1.26
CA PRO A 33 11.38 -15.56 1.22
C PRO A 33 12.10 -14.23 1.46
N TYR A 34 13.29 -14.31 2.08
CA TYR A 34 14.19 -13.18 2.06
C TYR A 34 14.80 -13.07 0.65
N ARG A 35 14.65 -11.92 0.03
CA ARG A 35 15.20 -11.65 -1.31
C ARG A 35 16.34 -10.65 -1.21
N TYR A 36 17.29 -10.76 -2.14
CA TYR A 36 18.40 -9.80 -2.22
C TYR A 36 17.84 -8.38 -2.48
N GLY A 37 18.37 -7.40 -1.76
CA GLY A 37 18.00 -6.01 -1.92
C GLY A 37 16.82 -5.54 -1.04
N ILE A 38 16.16 -6.44 -0.31
CA ILE A 38 15.18 -6.01 0.71
C ILE A 38 15.87 -5.09 1.70
N THR A 39 15.27 -3.94 1.93
CA THR A 39 15.73 -2.96 2.93
C THR A 39 15.56 -3.54 4.33
N THR A 40 16.58 -3.39 5.17
CA THR A 40 16.56 -3.85 6.54
C THR A 40 17.08 -2.76 7.48
N ASN A 41 16.47 -2.64 8.65
CA ASN A 41 16.86 -1.70 9.71
C ASN A 41 16.79 -0.20 9.30
N GLU A 42 15.92 0.15 8.37
CA GLU A 42 15.72 1.51 7.87
C GLU A 42 14.25 1.99 7.98
N GLY A 43 13.48 1.43 8.90
CA GLY A 43 12.07 1.79 9.10
C GLY A 43 11.85 3.16 9.72
N TYR A 44 10.71 3.75 9.39
CA TYR A 44 10.30 5.09 9.86
C TYR A 44 8.97 5.08 10.62
N GLU A 45 8.37 3.91 10.86
CA GLU A 45 7.06 3.76 11.48
C GLU A 45 6.96 4.49 12.83
N GLN A 46 7.98 4.42 13.68
CA GLN A 46 8.00 5.09 14.97
C GLN A 46 8.00 6.62 14.83
N GLN A 47 8.65 7.13 13.79
CA GLN A 47 8.68 8.57 13.49
C GLN A 47 7.31 9.04 13.01
N VAL A 48 6.68 8.29 12.11
CA VAL A 48 5.35 8.59 11.58
C VAL A 48 4.31 8.56 12.68
N ILE A 49 4.27 7.48 13.48
CA ILE A 49 3.36 7.33 14.62
C ILE A 49 3.54 8.47 15.63
N HIS A 50 4.80 8.80 15.97
CA HIS A 50 5.10 9.88 16.90
C HIS A 50 4.61 11.24 16.36
N TYR A 51 4.82 11.52 15.08
CA TYR A 51 4.38 12.75 14.44
C TYR A 51 2.85 12.86 14.43
N LEU A 52 2.14 11.81 14.08
CA LEU A 52 0.68 11.78 14.13
C LEU A 52 0.16 12.05 15.53
N LYS A 53 0.75 11.43 16.55
CA LYS A 53 0.40 11.68 17.96
C LYS A 53 0.67 13.12 18.39
N GLN A 54 1.78 13.72 17.97
CA GLN A 54 2.10 15.13 18.25
C GLN A 54 1.08 16.10 17.63
N LEU A 55 0.53 15.77 16.48
CA LEU A 55 -0.53 16.56 15.83
C LEU A 55 -1.91 16.31 16.43
N GLY A 56 -2.03 15.43 17.41
CA GLY A 56 -3.31 15.09 18.04
C GLY A 56 -4.23 14.25 17.16
N VAL A 57 -3.66 13.47 16.24
CA VAL A 57 -4.45 12.52 15.44
C VAL A 57 -4.98 11.43 16.36
N GLU A 58 -6.30 11.32 16.46
CA GLU A 58 -6.99 10.28 17.24
C GLU A 58 -7.56 9.20 16.32
N LYS A 59 -7.80 9.52 15.05
CA LYS A 59 -8.39 8.64 14.03
C LYS A 59 -8.01 9.11 12.63
N LEU A 60 -7.95 8.18 11.69
CA LEU A 60 -7.86 8.44 10.25
C LEU A 60 -9.20 8.13 9.56
N ASP A 61 -9.77 9.09 8.85
CA ASP A 61 -10.98 8.88 8.05
C ASP A 61 -10.70 7.94 6.86
N PHE A 62 -9.45 7.93 6.40
CA PHE A 62 -8.97 6.98 5.39
C PHE A 62 -7.46 6.80 5.47
N TYR A 63 -7.02 5.65 4.99
CA TYR A 63 -5.64 5.39 4.59
C TYR A 63 -5.65 4.84 3.16
N ILE A 64 -4.88 5.45 2.26
CA ILE A 64 -4.69 5.02 0.88
C ILE A 64 -3.27 4.48 0.75
N ALA A 65 -3.15 3.19 0.52
CA ALA A 65 -1.92 2.49 0.20
C ALA A 65 -1.80 2.45 -1.33
N THR A 66 -0.84 3.20 -1.90
CA THR A 66 -0.82 3.43 -3.35
C THR A 66 -0.43 2.20 -4.14
N HIS A 67 0.58 1.46 -3.70
CA HIS A 67 1.06 0.21 -4.30
C HIS A 67 1.92 -0.57 -3.30
N ALA A 68 2.19 -1.84 -3.60
CA ALA A 68 2.73 -2.81 -2.64
C ALA A 68 4.27 -2.77 -2.51
N TYR A 69 4.88 -1.60 -2.40
CA TYR A 69 6.30 -1.45 -2.07
C TYR A 69 6.48 -1.03 -0.61
N SER A 70 7.47 -1.62 0.09
CA SER A 70 7.71 -1.37 1.51
C SER A 70 8.00 0.09 1.80
N ASP A 71 8.71 0.79 0.93
CA ASP A 71 9.01 2.21 1.10
C ASP A 71 7.77 3.12 0.93
N HIS A 72 6.62 2.55 0.55
CA HIS A 72 5.32 3.22 0.48
C HIS A 72 4.34 2.74 1.54
N ILE A 73 4.16 1.42 1.67
CA ILE A 73 3.14 0.86 2.56
C ILE A 73 3.69 0.06 3.74
N GLY A 74 5.01 -0.01 3.87
CA GLY A 74 5.67 -0.85 4.87
C GLY A 74 5.13 -0.64 6.29
N SER A 75 5.04 0.61 6.74
CA SER A 75 4.51 0.96 8.08
C SER A 75 2.97 0.95 8.16
N GLY A 76 2.26 0.42 7.17
CA GLY A 76 0.80 0.53 7.10
C GLY A 76 0.06 -0.29 8.14
N ASP A 77 0.57 -1.44 8.50
CA ASP A 77 0.01 -2.28 9.56
C ASP A 77 0.14 -1.63 10.93
N GLU A 78 1.30 -1.04 11.27
CA GLU A 78 1.47 -0.29 12.51
C GLU A 78 0.55 0.93 12.58
N ILE A 79 0.37 1.65 11.47
CA ILE A 79 -0.59 2.76 11.43
C ILE A 79 -2.00 2.30 11.78
N ILE A 80 -2.44 1.16 11.25
CA ILE A 80 -3.76 0.59 11.52
C ILE A 80 -3.85 0.06 12.96
N GLU A 81 -2.77 -0.48 13.51
CA GLU A 81 -2.71 -0.96 14.88
C GLU A 81 -2.77 0.18 15.91
N TYR A 82 -2.14 1.32 15.61
CA TYR A 82 -2.06 2.45 16.52
C TYR A 82 -3.23 3.43 16.43
N PHE A 83 -3.87 3.53 15.26
CA PHE A 83 -4.94 4.49 15.03
C PHE A 83 -6.18 3.78 14.47
N PRO A 84 -7.38 4.09 14.97
CA PRO A 84 -8.61 3.72 14.28
C PRO A 84 -8.59 4.28 12.85
N VAL A 85 -8.83 3.43 11.85
CA VAL A 85 -8.93 3.80 10.45
C VAL A 85 -10.30 3.41 9.94
N ASP A 86 -11.06 4.35 9.35
CA ASP A 86 -12.41 4.02 8.86
C ASP A 86 -12.36 3.21 7.58
N ARG A 87 -11.42 3.53 6.67
CA ARG A 87 -11.31 2.91 5.34
C ARG A 87 -9.86 2.78 4.91
N LEU A 88 -9.49 1.59 4.50
CA LEU A 88 -8.25 1.31 3.79
C LEU A 88 -8.56 1.18 2.29
N TYR A 89 -7.91 1.98 1.46
CA TYR A 89 -7.91 1.84 0.01
C TYR A 89 -6.60 1.18 -0.40
N ILE A 90 -6.69 0.04 -1.03
CA ILE A 90 -5.53 -0.74 -1.48
C ILE A 90 -5.93 -1.61 -2.67
N ALA A 91 -5.17 -1.53 -3.75
CA ALA A 91 -5.39 -2.43 -4.88
C ALA A 91 -4.97 -3.86 -4.49
N GLU A 92 -5.64 -4.87 -5.03
CA GLU A 92 -5.23 -6.26 -4.82
C GLU A 92 -3.82 -6.49 -5.33
N TYR A 93 -3.02 -7.20 -4.54
CA TYR A 93 -1.67 -7.58 -4.90
C TYR A 93 -1.43 -9.08 -4.71
N ASP A 94 -0.73 -9.64 -5.67
CA ASP A 94 -0.13 -10.98 -5.63
C ASP A 94 1.15 -10.93 -6.46
N ASP A 95 2.21 -11.60 -6.01
CA ASP A 95 3.49 -11.63 -6.74
C ASP A 95 3.32 -12.04 -8.21
N SER A 96 2.33 -12.88 -8.52
CA SER A 96 2.02 -13.29 -9.91
C SER A 96 1.52 -12.14 -10.81
N TYR A 97 1.17 -10.98 -10.24
CA TYR A 97 0.79 -9.79 -11.00
C TYR A 97 1.98 -9.03 -11.55
N GLN A 98 3.20 -9.48 -11.25
CA GLN A 98 4.42 -8.94 -11.83
C GLN A 98 5.07 -9.93 -12.80
N LEU A 99 5.63 -9.39 -13.89
CA LEU A 99 6.36 -10.20 -14.90
C LEU A 99 7.56 -10.92 -14.30
N ALA A 100 8.17 -10.35 -13.28
CA ALA A 100 9.28 -10.95 -12.55
C ALA A 100 8.94 -12.35 -11.98
N ALA A 101 7.69 -12.60 -11.61
CA ALA A 101 7.25 -13.91 -11.09
C ALA A 101 7.03 -14.97 -12.18
N HIS A 102 6.95 -14.57 -13.46
CA HIS A 102 6.55 -15.50 -14.52
C HIS A 102 7.54 -16.65 -14.74
N GLY A 103 7.02 -17.87 -14.60
CA GLY A 103 7.77 -19.10 -14.84
C GLY A 103 8.87 -19.39 -13.83
N LYS A 104 8.84 -18.75 -12.69
CA LYS A 104 9.85 -18.83 -11.64
C LYS A 104 9.24 -19.31 -10.32
N ASP A 105 10.07 -19.95 -9.48
CA ASP A 105 9.70 -20.26 -8.10
C ASP A 105 9.95 -19.03 -7.22
N VAL A 106 8.92 -18.25 -7.01
CA VAL A 106 8.99 -17.00 -6.19
C VAL A 106 9.29 -17.26 -4.71
N THR A 107 9.24 -18.52 -4.28
CA THR A 107 9.60 -18.94 -2.92
C THR A 107 11.10 -19.27 -2.77
N ASP A 108 11.84 -19.27 -3.87
CA ASP A 108 13.29 -19.47 -3.85
C ASP A 108 14.00 -18.18 -3.41
N PRO A 109 14.67 -18.17 -2.24
CA PRO A 109 15.37 -16.97 -1.74
C PRO A 109 16.58 -16.57 -2.60
N TYR A 110 17.10 -17.48 -3.42
CA TYR A 110 18.22 -17.23 -4.34
C TYR A 110 17.78 -16.75 -5.72
N TYR A 111 16.49 -16.67 -5.93
CA TYR A 111 15.88 -16.25 -7.17
C TYR A 111 16.41 -14.91 -7.71
N TYR A 112 16.96 -14.07 -6.86
CA TYR A 112 17.43 -12.71 -7.15
C TYR A 112 18.95 -12.50 -7.00
N GLU A 113 19.77 -13.53 -7.07
CA GLU A 113 21.24 -13.34 -7.06
C GLU A 113 21.73 -12.41 -8.19
N ASP A 114 20.98 -12.31 -9.28
CA ASP A 114 21.23 -11.44 -10.43
C ASP A 114 20.14 -10.36 -10.57
N ALA A 115 19.64 -9.81 -9.47
CA ALA A 115 18.51 -8.87 -9.47
C ALA A 115 18.82 -7.62 -10.30
N ASP A 116 18.44 -7.65 -11.55
CA ASP A 116 18.14 -6.48 -12.36
C ASP A 116 16.75 -5.92 -11.97
N GLU A 117 16.36 -4.82 -12.54
CA GLU A 117 15.27 -3.91 -12.20
C GLU A 117 13.86 -4.52 -11.90
N ASP A 118 13.66 -5.82 -12.11
CA ASP A 118 12.36 -6.49 -12.00
C ASP A 118 12.29 -7.39 -10.75
N THR A 119 12.46 -6.84 -9.56
CA THR A 119 12.38 -7.62 -8.34
C THR A 119 11.00 -7.56 -7.69
N LEU A 120 10.58 -8.68 -7.09
CA LEU A 120 9.35 -8.72 -6.29
C LEU A 120 9.56 -8.13 -4.89
N TRP A 121 10.80 -7.89 -4.49
CA TRP A 121 11.16 -7.42 -3.15
C TRP A 121 10.41 -8.19 -2.05
N ASP A 122 9.92 -7.52 -1.05
CA ASP A 122 9.05 -8.03 0.03
C ASP A 122 7.57 -7.62 -0.13
N ASN A 123 7.18 -7.26 -1.36
CA ASN A 123 5.85 -6.73 -1.66
C ASN A 123 4.70 -7.56 -1.10
N GLN A 124 4.75 -8.90 -1.29
CA GLN A 124 3.71 -9.79 -0.76
C GLN A 124 3.68 -9.79 0.77
N TYR A 125 4.83 -9.64 1.41
CA TYR A 125 4.93 -9.59 2.86
C TYR A 125 4.26 -8.34 3.43
N VAL A 126 4.62 -7.16 2.96
CA VAL A 126 4.04 -5.89 3.44
C VAL A 126 2.56 -5.79 3.10
N TYR A 127 2.15 -6.26 1.91
CA TYR A 127 0.74 -6.30 1.53
C TYR A 127 -0.09 -7.18 2.45
N ASP A 128 0.33 -8.42 2.68
CA ASP A 128 -0.42 -9.37 3.52
C ASP A 128 -0.50 -8.88 4.98
N ARG A 129 0.53 -8.22 5.50
CA ARG A 129 0.51 -7.65 6.85
C ARG A 129 -0.51 -6.53 6.99
N ILE A 130 -0.55 -5.59 6.06
CA ILE A 130 -1.52 -4.50 6.11
C ILE A 130 -2.95 -5.01 5.96
N ILE A 131 -3.19 -6.02 5.12
CA ILE A 131 -4.50 -6.68 5.00
C ILE A 131 -4.88 -7.38 6.30
N GLN A 132 -3.93 -8.10 6.94
CA GLN A 132 -4.18 -8.78 8.22
C GLN A 132 -4.52 -7.76 9.31
N ALA A 133 -3.75 -6.68 9.45
CA ALA A 133 -4.02 -5.62 10.42
C ALA A 133 -5.41 -4.99 10.18
N ALA A 134 -5.77 -4.71 8.91
CA ALA A 134 -7.07 -4.16 8.58
C ALA A 134 -8.22 -5.11 8.95
N GLN A 135 -8.06 -6.41 8.78
CA GLN A 135 -9.05 -7.43 9.17
C GLN A 135 -9.18 -7.51 10.70
N ASP A 136 -8.07 -7.55 11.43
CA ASP A 136 -8.02 -7.66 12.88
C ASP A 136 -8.64 -6.44 13.57
N HIS A 137 -8.48 -5.27 12.99
CA HIS A 137 -9.04 -4.00 13.47
C HIS A 137 -10.39 -3.64 12.83
N HIS A 138 -10.98 -4.54 12.03
CA HIS A 138 -12.28 -4.34 11.38
C HIS A 138 -12.35 -3.09 10.49
N VAL A 139 -11.23 -2.72 9.88
CA VAL A 139 -11.14 -1.63 8.91
C VAL A 139 -11.86 -2.03 7.63
N LYS A 140 -12.65 -1.13 7.06
CA LYS A 140 -13.28 -1.37 5.77
C LYS A 140 -12.22 -1.31 4.66
N ILE A 141 -11.91 -2.45 4.05
CA ILE A 141 -11.02 -2.55 2.89
C ILE A 141 -11.81 -2.22 1.63
N ILE A 142 -11.24 -1.39 0.77
CA ILE A 142 -11.75 -0.97 -0.54
C ILE A 142 -10.67 -1.27 -1.57
N THR A 143 -10.94 -2.23 -2.45
CA THR A 143 -10.01 -2.70 -3.47
C THR A 143 -10.15 -1.93 -4.79
N ASP A 144 -9.27 -2.20 -5.75
CA ASP A 144 -9.39 -1.71 -7.13
C ASP A 144 -10.72 -2.11 -7.77
N LEU A 145 -11.22 -3.33 -7.52
CA LEU A 145 -12.54 -3.76 -8.00
C LEU A 145 -13.68 -2.94 -7.40
N ASP A 146 -13.64 -2.66 -6.10
CA ASP A 146 -14.62 -1.77 -5.46
C ASP A 146 -14.58 -0.37 -6.06
N LEU A 147 -13.38 0.12 -6.39
CA LEU A 147 -13.19 1.41 -7.04
C LEU A 147 -13.74 1.41 -8.48
N GLU A 148 -13.58 0.32 -9.23
CA GLU A 148 -14.17 0.17 -10.57
C GLU A 148 -15.71 0.16 -10.50
N GLU A 149 -16.27 -0.60 -9.58
CA GLU A 149 -17.72 -0.82 -9.49
C GLU A 149 -18.47 0.38 -8.90
N ASN A 150 -17.86 1.14 -7.98
CA ASN A 150 -18.58 2.15 -7.22
C ASN A 150 -17.89 3.52 -7.17
N ALA A 151 -18.46 4.47 -7.90
CA ALA A 151 -17.97 5.85 -7.97
C ALA A 151 -17.93 6.57 -6.59
N VAL A 152 -18.69 6.13 -5.60
CA VAL A 152 -18.69 6.71 -4.24
C VAL A 152 -17.33 6.51 -3.56
N TYR A 153 -16.64 5.41 -3.85
CA TYR A 153 -15.31 5.16 -3.29
C TYR A 153 -14.21 5.97 -3.98
N ARG A 154 -14.40 6.35 -5.23
CA ARG A 154 -13.44 7.12 -6.02
C ARG A 154 -13.40 8.60 -5.70
N ARG A 155 -14.48 9.13 -5.15
CA ARG A 155 -14.63 10.57 -4.85
C ARG A 155 -15.34 10.78 -3.54
N PHE A 156 -14.65 11.40 -2.61
CA PHE A 156 -15.20 11.71 -1.28
C PHE A 156 -14.59 12.99 -0.73
N ARG A 157 -15.00 13.38 0.45
CA ARG A 157 -14.52 14.60 1.13
C ARG A 157 -14.09 14.28 2.54
N ILE A 158 -13.06 15.01 3.01
CA ILE A 158 -12.76 15.21 4.42
C ILE A 158 -12.69 16.70 4.70
N GLY A 159 -13.45 17.18 5.68
CA GLY A 159 -13.56 18.61 5.92
C GLY A 159 -13.88 19.39 4.64
N ASN A 160 -12.99 20.29 4.25
CA ASN A 160 -13.09 21.11 3.04
C ASN A 160 -12.32 20.57 1.83
N MET A 161 -11.63 19.44 1.97
CA MET A 161 -10.90 18.80 0.88
C MET A 161 -11.78 17.82 0.12
N SER A 162 -11.65 17.80 -1.18
CA SER A 162 -12.18 16.74 -2.06
C SER A 162 -11.05 15.83 -2.50
N ILE A 163 -11.24 14.55 -2.30
CA ILE A 163 -10.30 13.50 -2.66
C ILE A 163 -10.84 12.77 -3.89
N SER A 164 -9.98 12.52 -4.86
CA SER A 164 -10.30 11.69 -6.02
C SER A 164 -9.21 10.65 -6.23
N ILE A 165 -9.59 9.37 -6.31
CA ILE A 165 -8.70 8.26 -6.59
C ILE A 165 -8.80 7.91 -8.06
N MET A 166 -7.66 7.76 -8.72
CA MET A 166 -7.49 7.48 -10.14
C MET A 166 -6.50 6.33 -10.32
N ASN A 167 -6.34 5.86 -11.54
CA ASN A 167 -5.44 4.75 -11.90
C ASN A 167 -5.73 3.45 -11.14
N TYR A 168 -7.01 3.19 -10.87
CA TYR A 168 -7.48 1.98 -10.19
C TYR A 168 -7.83 0.86 -11.17
N GLU A 169 -7.96 1.15 -12.47
CA GLU A 169 -8.34 0.18 -13.49
C GLU A 169 -7.14 -0.72 -13.84
N ARG A 170 -7.25 -2.00 -13.53
CA ARG A 170 -6.25 -3.00 -13.89
C ARG A 170 -6.49 -3.52 -15.30
N LYS A 171 -5.42 -3.67 -16.10
CA LYS A 171 -5.52 -4.32 -17.41
C LYS A 171 -5.81 -5.82 -17.20
N ARG A 172 -6.81 -6.34 -17.92
CA ARG A 172 -7.22 -7.74 -17.87
C ARG A 172 -7.20 -8.35 -19.26
N ASP A 173 -6.90 -9.65 -19.34
CA ASP A 173 -7.00 -10.43 -20.56
C ASP A 173 -8.47 -10.76 -20.90
N ALA A 174 -8.68 -11.50 -22.00
CA ALA A 174 -10.02 -11.90 -22.45
C ALA A 174 -10.73 -12.84 -21.46
N ASP A 175 -10.01 -13.52 -20.59
CA ASP A 175 -10.53 -14.42 -19.58
C ASP A 175 -10.75 -13.72 -18.23
N GLY A 176 -10.40 -12.43 -18.14
CA GLY A 176 -10.56 -11.60 -16.95
C GLY A 176 -9.40 -11.64 -15.96
N ASN A 177 -8.30 -12.34 -16.30
CA ASN A 177 -7.12 -12.37 -15.45
C ASN A 177 -6.34 -11.05 -15.55
N ILE A 178 -5.73 -10.62 -14.45
CA ILE A 178 -4.84 -9.45 -14.44
C ILE A 178 -3.66 -9.72 -15.38
N ILE A 179 -3.38 -8.76 -16.28
CA ILE A 179 -2.19 -8.78 -17.12
C ILE A 179 -1.03 -8.28 -16.27
N PRO A 180 0.01 -9.11 -16.05
CA PRO A 180 1.15 -8.71 -15.24
C PRO A 180 1.89 -7.50 -15.78
N VAL A 181 2.43 -6.69 -14.88
CA VAL A 181 3.24 -5.51 -15.18
C VAL A 181 4.72 -5.75 -14.89
N ALA A 182 5.59 -4.97 -15.49
CA ALA A 182 7.03 -5.04 -15.20
C ALA A 182 7.35 -4.43 -13.85
N ASP A 183 6.66 -3.35 -13.48
CA ASP A 183 6.90 -2.58 -12.27
C ASP A 183 5.57 -2.28 -11.57
N GLU A 184 5.46 -2.56 -10.26
CA GLU A 184 4.24 -2.30 -9.49
C GLU A 184 3.92 -0.81 -9.36
N ASN A 185 4.90 0.06 -9.54
CA ASN A 185 4.67 1.51 -9.66
C ASN A 185 3.64 1.86 -10.75
N ASP A 186 3.55 1.08 -11.83
CA ASP A 186 2.58 1.27 -12.91
C ASP A 186 1.13 1.08 -12.44
N ASN A 187 0.94 0.34 -11.36
CA ASN A 187 -0.36 0.05 -10.75
C ASN A 187 -0.72 0.99 -9.59
N SER A 188 0.11 1.99 -9.30
CA SER A 188 -0.12 2.90 -8.17
C SER A 188 -1.48 3.60 -8.28
N LEU A 189 -2.24 3.59 -7.19
CA LEU A 189 -3.40 4.46 -7.03
C LEU A 189 -2.92 5.92 -7.02
N VAL A 190 -3.48 6.73 -7.89
CA VAL A 190 -3.15 8.16 -7.97
C VAL A 190 -4.19 8.95 -7.18
N VAL A 191 -3.74 9.76 -6.24
CA VAL A 191 -4.59 10.56 -5.37
C VAL A 191 -4.54 12.02 -5.77
N ARG A 192 -5.68 12.57 -6.14
CA ARG A 192 -5.85 13.99 -6.41
C ARG A 192 -6.59 14.66 -5.26
N VAL A 193 -5.96 15.67 -4.68
CA VAL A 193 -6.53 16.49 -3.61
C VAL A 193 -6.92 17.86 -4.17
N ASN A 194 -8.14 18.29 -3.91
CA ASN A 194 -8.58 19.66 -4.18
C ASN A 194 -8.97 20.33 -2.87
N ALA A 195 -8.26 21.40 -2.52
CA ALA A 195 -8.50 22.20 -1.34
C ALA A 195 -8.62 23.67 -1.73
N TYR A 196 -9.68 24.32 -1.28
CA TYR A 196 -9.92 25.76 -1.53
C TYR A 196 -9.81 26.17 -3.01
N GLY A 197 -10.25 25.29 -3.91
CA GLY A 197 -10.18 25.53 -5.36
C GLY A 197 -8.78 25.34 -5.97
N LYS A 198 -7.81 24.82 -5.21
CA LYS A 198 -6.49 24.43 -5.68
C LYS A 198 -6.38 22.91 -5.73
N ASN A 199 -5.57 22.40 -6.66
CA ASN A 199 -5.27 20.98 -6.79
C ASN A 199 -3.84 20.69 -6.32
N ALA A 200 -3.64 19.55 -5.71
CA ALA A 200 -2.37 18.91 -5.42
C ALA A 200 -2.45 17.44 -5.84
#